data_b0c6363751707d6c53ba5ce9ff75486b
#
_entry.id   b0c6363751707d6c53ba5ce9ff75486b
#
_cell.length_a   1.000
_cell.length_b   1.000
_cell.length_c   1.000
_cell.angle_alpha   90.00
_cell.angle_beta   90.00
_cell.angle_gamma   90.00
#
_symmetry.space_group_name_H-M   'P 1'
#
loop_
_entity.id
_entity.type
_entity.pdbx_description
1 polymer ?
#
loop_
_entity_poly.entity_id
_entity_poly.type
_entity_poly.pdbx_seq_one_letter_code
_entity_poly.pdbx_strand_id
1 'polypeptide(L)'
;MTTVLLVEDDPAISEPLARAFGREGYEVRAHGTGKGALEEVAGADIIVLDLGLPDIDGLDVARQVRAQGLTTPILMLTARSEDTDLVVGLDAGADDYVTKPFRLAELLARVRAQVRRASGEAIED
;
A
#
# COMPACT_ATOMS: atom_id res chain seq x y z
N MET A 1 -14.19 -6.18 9.07
CA MET A 1 -14.05 -5.47 7.80
C MET A 1 -12.59 -5.21 7.51
N THR A 2 -12.17 -5.44 6.29
CA THR A 2 -10.78 -5.24 5.89
C THR A 2 -10.45 -3.75 5.83
N THR A 3 -9.38 -3.35 6.47
CA THR A 3 -8.94 -1.96 6.53
C THR A 3 -7.77 -1.73 5.58
N VAL A 4 -7.94 -0.80 4.66
CA VAL A 4 -6.90 -0.35 3.74
C VAL A 4 -6.34 0.97 4.27
N LEU A 5 -5.03 1.01 4.52
CA LEU A 5 -4.35 2.24 4.86
C LEU A 5 -3.77 2.80 3.56
N LEU A 6 -4.29 3.93 3.11
CA LEU A 6 -3.87 4.55 1.85
C LEU A 6 -2.98 5.74 2.16
N VAL A 7 -1.74 5.66 1.73
CA VAL A 7 -0.74 6.70 2.01
C VAL A 7 -0.36 7.38 0.71
N GLU A 8 -0.96 8.51 0.44
CA GLU A 8 -0.80 9.24 -0.82
C GLU A 8 -1.11 10.72 -0.57
N ASP A 9 -0.17 11.60 -0.86
CA ASP A 9 -0.32 13.02 -0.59
C ASP A 9 -1.13 13.78 -1.65
N ASP A 10 -1.25 13.24 -2.85
CA ASP A 10 -1.97 13.92 -3.94
C ASP A 10 -3.46 13.57 -3.89
N PRO A 11 -4.34 14.53 -3.56
CA PRO A 11 -5.78 14.21 -3.47
C PRO A 11 -6.38 13.83 -4.82
N ALA A 12 -5.78 14.23 -5.94
CA ALA A 12 -6.26 13.81 -7.26
C ALA A 12 -6.10 12.31 -7.43
N ILE A 13 -5.23 11.67 -6.65
CA ILE A 13 -5.04 10.22 -6.68
C ILE A 13 -5.75 9.57 -5.49
N SER A 14 -5.56 10.12 -4.29
CA SER A 14 -6.07 9.48 -3.08
C SER A 14 -7.59 9.47 -2.99
N GLU A 15 -8.25 10.54 -3.42
CA GLU A 15 -9.71 10.60 -3.30
C GLU A 15 -10.43 9.59 -4.19
N PRO A 16 -10.09 9.47 -5.48
CA PRO A 16 -10.73 8.43 -6.30
C PRO A 16 -10.40 7.03 -5.82
N LEU A 17 -9.17 6.81 -5.33
CA LEU A 17 -8.80 5.49 -4.81
C LEU A 17 -9.58 5.15 -3.56
N ALA A 18 -9.72 6.11 -2.64
CA ALA A 18 -10.47 5.86 -1.42
C ALA A 18 -11.92 5.49 -1.74
N ARG A 19 -12.51 6.17 -2.71
CA ARG A 19 -13.88 5.84 -3.13
C ARG A 19 -13.96 4.45 -3.74
N ALA A 20 -12.98 4.09 -4.56
CA ALA A 20 -12.96 2.78 -5.21
C ALA A 20 -12.79 1.66 -4.20
N PHE A 21 -11.89 1.84 -3.23
CA PHE A 21 -11.72 0.85 -2.16
C PHE A 21 -12.98 0.73 -1.32
N GLY A 22 -13.64 1.84 -1.03
CA GLY A 22 -14.90 1.81 -0.29
C GLY A 22 -15.97 1.02 -1.00
N ARG A 23 -16.05 1.14 -2.34
CA ARG A 23 -17.00 0.36 -3.13
C ARG A 23 -16.69 -1.14 -3.13
N GLU A 24 -15.42 -1.50 -2.88
CA GLU A 24 -15.03 -2.90 -2.75
C GLU A 24 -15.38 -3.46 -1.37
N GLY A 25 -15.89 -2.64 -0.48
CA GLY A 25 -16.27 -3.07 0.86
C GLY A 25 -15.19 -2.89 1.91
N TYR A 26 -14.11 -2.18 1.59
CA TYR A 26 -13.03 -1.94 2.55
C TYR A 26 -13.30 -0.70 3.38
N GLU A 27 -12.81 -0.72 4.61
CA GLU A 27 -12.69 0.50 5.39
C GLU A 27 -11.40 1.19 4.97
N VAL A 28 -11.46 2.47 4.62
CA VAL A 28 -10.29 3.18 4.11
C VAL A 28 -9.85 4.24 5.11
N ARG A 29 -8.56 4.23 5.42
CA ARG A 29 -7.94 5.29 6.21
C ARG A 29 -6.87 5.91 5.35
N ALA A 30 -7.02 7.20 5.06
CA ALA A 30 -6.15 7.90 4.13
C ALA A 30 -5.27 8.89 4.86
N HIS A 31 -3.98 8.90 4.53
CA HIS A 31 -3.02 9.82 5.10
C HIS A 31 -2.16 10.40 3.99
N GLY A 32 -1.89 11.70 4.09
CA GLY A 32 -1.04 12.39 3.12
C GLY A 32 0.42 12.42 3.51
N THR A 33 0.80 11.91 4.69
CA THR A 33 2.18 11.91 5.17
C THR A 33 2.55 10.53 5.66
N GLY A 34 3.85 10.23 5.59
CA GLY A 34 4.36 8.97 6.09
C GLY A 34 4.28 8.89 7.61
N LYS A 35 4.55 10.01 8.30
CA LYS A 35 4.49 10.02 9.76
C LYS A 35 3.08 9.76 10.27
N GLY A 36 2.08 10.40 9.63
CA GLY A 36 0.70 10.17 10.02
C GLY A 36 0.29 8.72 9.81
N ALA A 37 0.72 8.14 8.69
CA ALA A 37 0.39 6.76 8.38
C ALA A 37 1.01 5.79 9.37
N LEU A 38 2.25 6.05 9.81
CA LEU A 38 2.94 5.13 10.72
C LEU A 38 2.22 4.95 12.04
N GLU A 39 1.38 5.92 12.44
CA GLU A 39 0.62 5.79 13.66
C GLU A 39 -0.54 4.80 13.53
N GLU A 40 -0.89 4.42 12.32
CA GLU A 40 -2.02 3.53 12.09
C GLU A 40 -1.67 2.21 11.41
N VAL A 41 -0.39 1.94 11.18
CA VAL A 41 -0.01 0.73 10.44
C VAL A 41 -0.41 -0.55 11.15
N ALA A 42 -0.40 -0.53 12.48
CA ALA A 42 -0.74 -1.73 13.25
C ALA A 42 -2.18 -2.16 13.06
N GLY A 43 -3.06 -1.24 12.73
CA GLY A 43 -4.48 -1.55 12.54
C GLY A 43 -4.87 -1.82 11.10
N ALA A 44 -3.92 -1.79 10.18
CA ALA A 44 -4.20 -1.97 8.76
C ALA A 44 -4.08 -3.44 8.35
N ASP A 45 -4.92 -3.85 7.41
CA ASP A 45 -4.85 -5.19 6.82
C ASP A 45 -4.01 -5.16 5.53
N ILE A 46 -3.90 -4.02 4.90
CA ILE A 46 -3.02 -3.79 3.76
C ILE A 46 -2.65 -2.31 3.73
N ILE A 47 -1.42 -2.03 3.31
CA ILE A 47 -0.94 -0.66 3.15
C ILE A 47 -0.69 -0.41 1.68
N VAL A 48 -1.37 0.60 1.11
CA VAL A 48 -1.14 1.06 -0.25
C VAL A 48 -0.35 2.36 -0.11
N LEU A 49 0.90 2.34 -0.54
CA LEU A 49 1.90 3.32 -0.15
C LEU A 49 2.57 3.97 -1.36
N ASP A 50 2.40 5.27 -1.49
CA ASP A 50 3.13 6.03 -2.50
C ASP A 50 4.54 6.32 -2.01
N LEU A 51 5.52 6.25 -2.92
CA LEU A 51 6.91 6.50 -2.55
C LEU A 51 7.24 7.97 -2.45
N GLY A 52 6.52 8.83 -3.19
CA GLY A 52 6.85 10.25 -3.23
C GLY A 52 6.15 11.09 -2.17
N LEU A 53 6.26 10.71 -0.91
CA LEU A 53 5.61 11.44 0.18
C LEU A 53 6.39 12.71 0.55
N PRO A 54 5.71 13.72 1.11
CA PRO A 54 6.38 15.01 1.38
C PRO A 54 7.31 15.03 2.59
N ASP A 55 7.11 14.13 3.55
CA ASP A 55 7.86 14.16 4.81
C ASP A 55 8.96 13.10 4.88
N ILE A 56 8.66 11.86 4.56
CA ILE A 56 9.67 10.80 4.55
C ILE A 56 9.47 9.96 3.29
N ASP A 57 10.53 9.32 2.85
CA ASP A 57 10.46 8.45 1.67
C ASP A 57 9.58 7.24 1.99
N GLY A 58 8.71 6.86 1.05
CA GLY A 58 7.86 5.69 1.23
C GLY A 58 8.65 4.42 1.52
N LEU A 59 9.87 4.31 0.99
CA LEU A 59 10.73 3.17 1.30
C LEU A 59 11.04 3.10 2.80
N ASP A 60 11.25 4.25 3.43
CA ASP A 60 11.49 4.29 4.87
C ASP A 60 10.26 3.92 5.65
N VAL A 61 9.08 4.30 5.17
CA VAL A 61 7.83 3.86 5.81
C VAL A 61 7.77 2.34 5.81
N ALA A 62 8.05 1.70 4.67
CA ALA A 62 8.02 0.25 4.57
C ALA A 62 9.02 -0.39 5.53
N ARG A 63 10.23 0.17 5.60
CA ARG A 63 11.26 -0.36 6.51
C ARG A 63 10.81 -0.26 7.95
N GLN A 64 10.19 0.85 8.33
CA GLN A 64 9.72 1.04 9.71
C GLN A 64 8.57 0.10 10.06
N VAL A 65 7.69 -0.19 9.11
CA VAL A 65 6.63 -1.19 9.30
C VAL A 65 7.25 -2.54 9.63
N ARG A 66 8.25 -2.94 8.85
CA ARG A 66 8.91 -4.23 9.07
C ARG A 66 9.71 -4.24 10.36
N ALA A 67 10.31 -3.11 10.72
CA ALA A 67 11.07 -3.00 11.97
C ALA A 67 10.17 -3.16 13.19
N GLN A 68 8.88 -2.89 13.07
CA GLN A 68 7.92 -3.10 14.14
C GLN A 68 7.48 -4.58 14.24
N GLY A 69 7.97 -5.43 13.37
CA GLY A 69 7.60 -6.84 13.37
C GLY A 69 6.29 -7.12 12.64
N LEU A 70 5.75 -6.13 11.94
CA LEU A 70 4.48 -6.31 11.24
C LEU A 70 4.70 -6.99 9.90
N THR A 71 3.82 -7.92 9.56
CA THR A 71 3.85 -8.64 8.28
C THR A 71 2.74 -8.17 7.34
N THR A 72 2.09 -7.07 7.67
CA THR A 72 1.03 -6.47 6.88
C THR A 72 1.49 -6.31 5.43
N PRO A 73 0.70 -6.75 4.44
CA PRO A 73 1.12 -6.59 3.04
C PRO A 73 1.24 -5.12 2.68
N ILE A 74 2.30 -4.80 1.92
CA ILE A 74 2.56 -3.45 1.45
C ILE A 74 2.59 -3.47 -0.07
N LEU A 75 1.70 -2.70 -0.69
CA LEU A 75 1.67 -2.51 -2.13
C LEU A 75 2.11 -1.08 -2.42
N MET A 76 3.21 -0.93 -3.13
CA MET A 76 3.75 0.39 -3.43
C MET A 76 3.19 0.95 -4.73
N LEU A 77 2.87 2.24 -4.72
CA LEU A 77 2.54 3.01 -5.90
C LEU A 77 3.74 3.88 -6.21
N THR A 78 4.22 3.86 -7.44
CA THR A 78 5.42 4.61 -7.75
C THR A 78 5.47 5.04 -9.21
N ALA A 79 6.03 6.24 -9.45
CA ALA A 79 6.38 6.66 -10.79
C ALA A 79 7.74 6.08 -11.21
N ARG A 80 8.46 5.46 -10.28
CA ARG A 80 9.76 4.85 -10.54
C ARG A 80 9.55 3.47 -11.13
N SER A 81 9.96 3.29 -12.37
CA SER A 81 9.69 2.05 -13.09
C SER A 81 10.95 1.27 -13.45
N GLU A 82 12.12 1.72 -13.00
CA GLU A 82 13.36 1.03 -13.31
C GLU A 82 13.53 -0.20 -12.42
N ASP A 83 14.20 -1.22 -12.95
CA ASP A 83 14.40 -2.48 -12.23
C ASP A 83 15.09 -2.29 -10.88
N THR A 84 16.04 -1.34 -10.82
CA THR A 84 16.74 -1.08 -9.56
C THR A 84 15.78 -0.54 -8.50
N ASP A 85 14.82 0.29 -8.89
CA ASP A 85 13.83 0.83 -7.94
C ASP A 85 12.90 -0.27 -7.45
N LEU A 86 12.55 -1.21 -8.31
CA LEU A 86 11.74 -2.35 -7.94
C LEU A 86 12.46 -3.21 -6.89
N VAL A 87 13.73 -3.51 -7.14
CA VAL A 87 14.51 -4.32 -6.21
C VAL A 87 14.63 -3.62 -4.85
N VAL A 88 14.90 -2.30 -4.86
CA VAL A 88 15.02 -1.55 -3.61
C VAL A 88 13.68 -1.57 -2.85
N GLY A 89 12.56 -1.45 -3.56
CA GLY A 89 11.25 -1.49 -2.93
C GLY A 89 10.95 -2.84 -2.29
N LEU A 90 11.23 -3.92 -3.00
CA LEU A 90 11.00 -5.26 -2.47
C LEU A 90 11.93 -5.54 -1.30
N ASP A 91 13.18 -5.09 -1.38
CA ASP A 91 14.13 -5.26 -0.28
C ASP A 91 13.73 -4.45 0.95
N ALA A 92 13.05 -3.33 0.77
CA ALA A 92 12.55 -2.53 1.88
C ALA A 92 11.36 -3.20 2.57
N GLY A 93 10.77 -4.21 1.96
CA GLY A 93 9.70 -4.98 2.58
C GLY A 93 8.37 -4.95 1.84
N ALA A 94 8.32 -4.40 0.63
CA ALA A 94 7.09 -4.39 -0.16
C ALA A 94 6.76 -5.79 -0.68
N ASP A 95 5.48 -6.09 -0.77
CA ASP A 95 5.01 -7.38 -1.29
C ASP A 95 4.64 -7.29 -2.77
N ASP A 96 4.32 -6.10 -3.24
CA ASP A 96 3.93 -5.89 -4.63
C ASP A 96 4.11 -4.42 -4.95
N TYR A 97 4.05 -4.06 -6.24
CA TYR A 97 4.15 -2.67 -6.59
C TYR A 97 3.48 -2.41 -7.92
N VAL A 98 2.99 -1.20 -8.09
CA VAL A 98 2.28 -0.77 -9.29
C VAL A 98 2.87 0.55 -9.75
N THR A 99 3.20 0.64 -11.04
CA THR A 99 3.80 1.83 -11.62
C THR A 99 2.72 2.83 -12.04
N LYS A 100 2.93 4.10 -11.73
CA LYS A 100 2.05 5.18 -12.21
C LYS A 100 2.42 5.53 -13.64
N PRO A 101 1.45 5.83 -14.50
CA PRO A 101 0.02 5.74 -14.27
C PRO A 101 -0.46 4.30 -14.28
N PHE A 102 -1.42 3.99 -13.42
CA PHE A 102 -1.90 2.63 -13.29
C PHE A 102 -3.36 2.53 -13.72
N ARG A 103 -3.79 1.29 -13.97
CA ARG A 103 -5.21 1.03 -14.24
C ARG A 103 -5.87 0.68 -12.91
N LEU A 104 -6.99 1.31 -12.64
CA LEU A 104 -7.70 1.08 -11.38
C LEU A 104 -8.05 -0.39 -11.19
N ALA A 105 -8.54 -1.05 -12.25
CA ALA A 105 -8.91 -2.46 -12.16
C ALA A 105 -7.72 -3.34 -11.77
N GLU A 106 -6.53 -3.03 -12.30
CA GLU A 106 -5.34 -3.78 -11.95
C GLU A 106 -4.97 -3.57 -10.48
N LEU A 107 -5.01 -2.33 -10.02
CA LEU A 107 -4.69 -2.03 -8.63
C LEU A 107 -5.65 -2.75 -7.68
N LEU A 108 -6.94 -2.69 -7.97
CA LEU A 108 -7.94 -3.37 -7.14
C LEU A 108 -7.71 -4.88 -7.11
N ALA A 109 -7.36 -5.47 -8.25
CA ALA A 109 -7.09 -6.90 -8.31
C ALA A 109 -5.87 -7.29 -7.48
N ARG A 110 -4.83 -6.45 -7.50
CA ARG A 110 -3.62 -6.71 -6.71
C ARG A 110 -3.89 -6.56 -5.22
N VAL A 111 -4.69 -5.57 -4.83
CA VAL A 111 -5.10 -5.41 -3.44
C VAL A 111 -5.87 -6.63 -2.97
N ARG A 112 -6.84 -7.10 -3.78
CA ARG A 112 -7.61 -8.29 -3.42
C ARG A 112 -6.70 -9.51 -3.24
N ALA A 113 -5.72 -9.67 -4.13
CA ALA A 113 -4.79 -10.80 -4.06
C ALA A 113 -3.94 -10.75 -2.79
N GLN A 114 -3.45 -9.56 -2.41
CA GLN A 114 -2.64 -9.44 -1.21
C GLN A 114 -3.47 -9.67 0.06
N VAL A 115 -4.70 -9.21 0.07
CA VAL A 115 -5.59 -9.43 1.22
C VAL A 115 -5.87 -10.91 1.38
N ARG A 116 -6.14 -11.63 0.26
CA ARG A 116 -6.38 -13.07 0.33
C ARG A 116 -5.16 -13.82 0.85
N ARG A 117 -3.97 -13.46 0.38
CA ARG A 117 -2.74 -14.11 0.82
C ARG A 117 -2.51 -13.91 2.30
N ALA A 118 -2.74 -12.69 2.79
CA ALA A 118 -2.54 -12.37 4.19
C ALA A 118 -3.52 -13.11 5.08
N SER A 119 -4.73 -13.36 4.59
CA SER A 119 -5.75 -14.08 5.37
C SER A 119 -5.60 -15.59 5.23
N GLY A 120 -4.73 -16.06 4.37
CA GLY A 120 -4.52 -17.48 4.16
C GLY A 120 -5.50 -18.13 3.19
N GLU A 121 -6.42 -17.38 2.64
CA GLU A 121 -7.43 -17.95 1.77
C GLU A 121 -6.85 -18.49 0.47
N ALA A 122 -5.78 -17.90 0.02
CA ALA A 122 -5.17 -18.27 -1.25
C ALA A 122 -4.45 -19.61 -1.20
N ILE A 123 -4.21 -20.16 -0.01
CA ILE A 123 -3.52 -21.40 0.13
C ILE A 123 -4.42 -22.58 0.21
N GLU A 124 -5.69 -22.38 0.18
CA GLU A 124 -6.60 -23.43 0.25
C GLU A 124 -6.63 -24.15 -1.03
N ASP A 125 -6.52 -25.32 -1.16
CA ASP A 125 -6.62 -25.98 -2.40
C ASP A 125 -7.05 -27.36 -2.34
#